data_d53a11f0b26b8317746a7e2fcf82fe48
#
_entry.id   d53a11f0b26b8317746a7e2fcf82fe48
#
_cell.length_a   1.000
_cell.length_b   1.000
_cell.length_c   1.000
_cell.angle_alpha   90.00
_cell.angle_beta   90.00
_cell.angle_gamma   90.00
#
_symmetry.space_group_name_H-M   'P 1'
#
loop_
_entity.id
_entity.type
_entity.pdbx_description
1 polymer ?
#
loop_
_entity_poly.entity_id
_entity_poly.type
_entity_poly.pdbx_seq_one_letter_code
_entity_poly.pdbx_strand_id
1 'polypeptide(L)'
;MIPQIKKILFATDLSKNSAYAFFYAIHMAKRDEAKIVIMHAIEPIAPMLVDFEDFKYQVAKDRWEETVIKFKERIQDISVKADARTGVSSVDLISNILIRPGNPVEEILKVADEEDCDVIVLGSHGKGFLEKTFLGSVSSSVLLRTRKPVFVIPLPSEDTTVDLV
;
A
#
# COMPACT_ATOMS: atom_id res chain seq x y z
N MET A 1 -26.33 1.98 15.00
CA MET A 1 -25.94 2.03 13.58
C MET A 1 -24.74 1.13 13.40
N ILE A 2 -24.80 0.22 12.46
CA ILE A 2 -23.65 -0.64 12.10
C ILE A 2 -22.83 0.15 11.06
N PRO A 3 -21.53 0.43 11.31
CA PRO A 3 -20.68 1.08 10.34
C PRO A 3 -20.60 0.24 9.05
N GLN A 4 -20.67 0.90 7.91
CA GLN A 4 -20.53 0.26 6.61
C GLN A 4 -19.14 0.60 6.04
N ILE A 5 -18.47 -0.42 5.50
CA ILE A 5 -17.22 -0.23 4.77
C ILE A 5 -17.57 -0.03 3.29
N LYS A 6 -17.34 1.16 2.78
CA LYS A 6 -17.55 1.53 1.38
C LYS A 6 -16.24 1.86 0.65
N LYS A 7 -15.22 2.25 1.40
CA LYS A 7 -13.91 2.57 0.83
C LYS A 7 -12.79 2.06 1.75
N ILE A 8 -11.89 1.30 1.16
CA ILE A 8 -10.76 0.65 1.81
C ILE A 8 -9.49 1.34 1.35
N LEU A 9 -8.65 1.80 2.27
CA LEU A 9 -7.28 2.18 1.95
C LEU A 9 -6.38 0.96 2.08
N PHE A 10 -5.77 0.54 0.99
CA PHE A 10 -4.71 -0.45 0.99
C PHE A 10 -3.36 0.24 0.79
N ALA A 11 -2.54 0.28 1.83
CA ALA A 11 -1.19 0.83 1.76
C ALA A 11 -0.18 -0.30 1.56
N THR A 12 0.66 -0.14 0.54
CA THR A 12 1.64 -1.16 0.14
C THR A 12 3.05 -0.59 0.03
N ASP A 13 4.04 -1.38 0.43
CA ASP A 13 5.46 -1.17 0.16
C ASP A 13 6.00 -2.12 -0.91
N LEU A 14 5.10 -2.86 -1.59
CA LEU A 14 5.40 -3.88 -2.59
C LEU A 14 6.18 -5.10 -2.05
N SER A 15 6.23 -5.30 -0.75
CA SER A 15 6.76 -6.53 -0.14
C SER A 15 5.81 -7.72 -0.34
N LYS A 16 6.31 -8.93 -0.10
CA LYS A 16 5.48 -10.16 -0.13
C LYS A 16 4.33 -10.09 0.87
N ASN A 17 4.58 -9.58 2.07
CA ASN A 17 3.56 -9.45 3.11
C ASN A 17 2.47 -8.46 2.68
N SER A 18 2.87 -7.34 2.11
CA SER A 18 1.94 -6.36 1.57
C SER A 18 1.11 -6.93 0.42
N ALA A 19 1.72 -7.68 -0.51
CA ALA A 19 1.01 -8.35 -1.58
C ALA A 19 -0.01 -9.38 -1.06
N TYR A 20 0.34 -10.10 -0.01
CA TYR A 20 -0.60 -11.01 0.66
C TYR A 20 -1.78 -10.27 1.30
N ALA A 21 -1.53 -9.12 1.92
CA ALA A 21 -2.57 -8.26 2.48
C ALA A 21 -3.56 -7.75 1.41
N PHE A 22 -3.13 -7.61 0.16
CA PHE A 22 -4.00 -7.20 -0.94
C PHE A 22 -5.15 -8.18 -1.19
N PHE A 23 -4.93 -9.48 -1.02
CA PHE A 23 -6.02 -10.47 -1.14
C PHE A 23 -7.13 -10.24 -0.13
N TYR A 24 -6.77 -9.86 1.09
CA TYR A 24 -7.75 -9.50 2.11
C TYR A 24 -8.52 -8.23 1.75
N ALA A 25 -7.82 -7.22 1.21
CA ALA A 25 -8.48 -6.01 0.73
C ALA A 25 -9.50 -6.32 -0.39
N ILE A 26 -9.13 -7.17 -1.35
CA ILE A 26 -10.03 -7.63 -2.42
C ILE A 26 -11.23 -8.38 -1.84
N HIS A 27 -10.98 -9.32 -0.93
CA HIS A 27 -12.05 -10.11 -0.32
C HIS A 27 -13.05 -9.24 0.44
N MET A 28 -12.55 -8.28 1.23
CA MET A 28 -13.38 -7.31 1.95
C MET A 28 -14.16 -6.43 0.98
N ALA A 29 -13.50 -5.89 -0.04
CA ALA A 29 -14.14 -5.02 -1.03
C ALA A 29 -15.28 -5.74 -1.77
N LYS A 30 -15.07 -7.01 -2.14
CA LYS A 30 -16.12 -7.81 -2.77
C LYS A 30 -17.30 -8.06 -1.81
N ARG A 31 -17.00 -8.47 -0.57
CA ARG A 31 -18.04 -8.79 0.42
C ARG A 31 -18.90 -7.58 0.79
N ASP A 32 -18.28 -6.43 0.95
CA ASP A 32 -18.92 -5.22 1.46
C ASP A 32 -19.36 -4.26 0.34
N GLU A 33 -19.19 -4.67 -0.93
CA GLU A 33 -19.43 -3.82 -2.12
C GLU A 33 -18.67 -2.49 -2.04
N ALA A 34 -17.42 -2.56 -1.55
CA ALA A 34 -16.54 -1.43 -1.32
C ALA A 34 -15.57 -1.22 -2.47
N LYS A 35 -14.97 -0.03 -2.52
CA LYS A 35 -13.87 0.32 -3.43
C LYS A 35 -12.53 0.35 -2.69
N ILE A 36 -11.46 0.09 -3.42
CA ILE A 36 -10.09 0.10 -2.90
C ILE A 36 -9.35 1.31 -3.45
N VAL A 37 -8.78 2.09 -2.55
CA VAL A 37 -7.73 3.06 -2.85
C VAL A 37 -6.40 2.40 -2.54
N ILE A 38 -5.52 2.28 -3.52
CA ILE A 38 -4.17 1.75 -3.33
C ILE A 38 -3.22 2.93 -3.16
N MET A 39 -2.36 2.87 -2.14
CA MET A 39 -1.34 3.88 -1.97
C MET A 39 0.04 3.29 -1.69
N HIS A 40 1.05 4.00 -2.15
CA HIS A 40 2.46 3.79 -1.82
C HIS A 40 3.10 5.11 -1.45
N ALA A 41 3.84 5.13 -0.34
CA ALA A 41 4.63 6.28 0.08
C ALA A 41 6.10 6.05 -0.27
N ILE A 42 6.73 7.06 -0.84
CA ILE A 42 8.16 7.06 -1.18
C ILE A 42 8.84 8.13 -0.37
N GLU A 43 9.71 7.72 0.54
CA GLU A 43 10.53 8.68 1.29
C GLU A 43 11.49 9.40 0.32
N PRO A 44 11.45 10.74 0.27
CA PRO A 44 12.36 11.48 -0.58
C PRO A 44 13.79 11.24 -0.12
N ILE A 45 14.64 10.83 -1.04
CA ILE A 45 16.08 10.80 -0.80
C ILE A 45 16.51 12.26 -0.58
N ALA A 46 17.11 12.54 0.59
CA ALA A 46 17.60 13.88 0.90
C ALA A 46 18.43 14.43 -0.27
N PRO A 47 18.16 15.64 -0.77
CA PRO A 47 18.94 16.21 -1.85
C PRO A 47 20.38 16.34 -1.38
N MET A 48 21.29 15.58 -1.99
CA MET A 48 22.70 15.86 -1.85
C MET A 48 22.92 17.30 -2.33
N LEU A 49 23.43 18.13 -1.43
CA LEU A 49 23.79 19.54 -1.68
C LEU A 49 24.79 19.63 -2.85
N VAL A 50 24.32 19.87 -4.04
CA VAL A 50 25.12 20.21 -5.21
C VAL A 50 24.39 21.28 -6.03
N ASP A 51 25.07 22.34 -6.36
CA ASP A 51 24.59 23.59 -7.02
C ASP A 51 24.23 23.44 -8.50
N PHE A 52 23.31 22.58 -8.89
CA PHE A 52 22.78 22.52 -10.25
C PHE A 52 21.27 22.31 -10.20
N GLU A 53 20.50 23.32 -9.89
CA GLU A 53 19.07 23.23 -9.64
C GLU A 53 18.29 22.61 -10.82
N ASP A 54 18.51 23.05 -12.03
CA ASP A 54 17.76 22.60 -13.19
C ASP A 54 18.02 21.12 -13.56
N PHE A 55 19.28 20.70 -13.51
CA PHE A 55 19.65 19.33 -13.83
C PHE A 55 19.12 18.35 -12.77
N LYS A 56 19.18 18.73 -11.51
CA LYS A 56 18.64 17.93 -10.41
C LYS A 56 17.13 17.78 -10.48
N TYR A 57 16.44 18.86 -10.81
CA TYR A 57 14.99 18.84 -10.96
C TYR A 57 14.58 17.86 -12.05
N GLN A 58 15.25 17.91 -13.21
CA GLN A 58 14.94 17.01 -14.32
C GLN A 58 15.22 15.54 -13.94
N VAL A 59 16.38 15.25 -13.36
CA VAL A 59 16.74 13.89 -12.91
C VAL A 59 15.78 13.37 -11.83
N ALA A 60 15.37 14.21 -10.88
CA ALA A 60 14.41 13.86 -9.86
C ALA A 60 13.02 13.58 -10.46
N LYS A 61 12.61 14.39 -11.44
CA LYS A 61 11.35 14.20 -12.17
C LYS A 61 11.34 12.91 -12.97
N ASP A 62 12.39 12.63 -13.73
CA ASP A 62 12.52 11.43 -14.56
C ASP A 62 12.50 10.17 -13.66
N ARG A 63 13.20 10.18 -12.53
CA ARG A 63 13.18 9.09 -11.55
C ARG A 63 11.80 8.90 -10.92
N TRP A 64 11.11 9.99 -10.65
CA TRP A 64 9.74 9.93 -10.13
C TRP A 64 8.80 9.28 -11.13
N GLU A 65 8.82 9.73 -12.39
CA GLU A 65 7.99 9.16 -13.46
C GLU A 65 8.27 7.67 -13.67
N GLU A 66 9.54 7.27 -13.69
CA GLU A 66 9.95 5.87 -13.77
C GLU A 66 9.43 5.04 -12.58
N THR A 67 9.51 5.59 -11.38
CA THR A 67 8.99 4.93 -10.17
C THR A 67 7.48 4.75 -10.23
N VAL A 68 6.75 5.77 -10.69
CA VAL A 68 5.29 5.71 -10.86
C VAL A 68 4.90 4.63 -11.87
N ILE A 69 5.60 4.54 -13.00
CA ILE A 69 5.36 3.53 -14.02
C ILE A 69 5.59 2.14 -13.45
N LYS A 70 6.75 1.89 -12.85
CA LYS A 70 7.10 0.59 -12.23
C LYS A 70 6.10 0.18 -11.14
N PHE A 71 5.64 1.14 -10.36
CA PHE A 71 4.64 0.87 -9.34
C PHE A 71 3.31 0.42 -9.95
N LYS A 72 2.82 1.12 -10.97
CA LYS A 72 1.58 0.76 -11.66
C LYS A 72 1.68 -0.61 -12.33
N GLU A 73 2.77 -0.91 -13.00
CA GLU A 73 3.04 -2.22 -13.59
C GLU A 73 3.02 -3.31 -12.51
N ARG A 74 3.65 -3.07 -11.37
CA ARG A 74 3.67 -4.02 -10.26
C ARG A 74 2.29 -4.26 -9.66
N ILE A 75 1.48 -3.21 -9.51
CA ILE A 75 0.09 -3.35 -9.05
C ILE A 75 -0.73 -4.15 -10.07
N GLN A 76 -0.53 -3.92 -11.35
CA GLN A 76 -1.20 -4.69 -12.40
C GLN A 76 -0.84 -6.17 -12.34
N ASP A 77 0.43 -6.52 -12.19
CA ASP A 77 0.89 -7.91 -12.05
C ASP A 77 0.26 -8.59 -10.83
N ILE A 78 0.26 -7.91 -9.68
CA ILE A 78 -0.35 -8.43 -8.45
C ILE A 78 -1.87 -8.60 -8.64
N SER A 79 -2.52 -7.65 -9.32
CA SER A 79 -3.95 -7.72 -9.61
C SER A 79 -4.30 -8.92 -10.48
N VAL A 80 -3.55 -9.19 -11.56
CA VAL A 80 -3.76 -10.37 -12.42
C VAL A 80 -3.62 -11.67 -11.62
N LYS A 81 -2.60 -11.77 -10.76
CA LYS A 81 -2.39 -12.93 -9.90
C LYS A 81 -3.50 -13.09 -8.86
N ALA A 82 -3.97 -11.97 -8.31
CA ALA A 82 -5.10 -11.96 -7.38
C ALA A 82 -6.39 -12.41 -8.05
N ASP A 83 -6.67 -11.92 -9.26
CA ASP A 83 -7.85 -12.28 -10.03
C ASP A 83 -7.90 -13.79 -10.32
N ALA A 84 -6.76 -14.37 -10.71
CA ALA A 84 -6.64 -15.81 -10.95
C ALA A 84 -6.92 -16.65 -9.70
N ARG A 85 -6.64 -16.15 -8.50
CA ARG A 85 -6.84 -16.86 -7.23
C ARG A 85 -8.18 -16.62 -6.58
N THR A 86 -8.72 -15.43 -6.73
CA THR A 86 -9.97 -15.02 -6.08
C THR A 86 -11.20 -15.20 -6.97
N GLY A 87 -11.00 -15.31 -8.29
CA GLY A 87 -12.08 -15.32 -9.27
C GLY A 87 -12.83 -13.98 -9.37
N VAL A 88 -12.20 -12.90 -8.91
CA VAL A 88 -12.76 -11.54 -8.88
C VAL A 88 -11.89 -10.62 -9.70
N SER A 89 -12.49 -9.75 -10.52
CA SER A 89 -11.79 -8.68 -11.20
C SER A 89 -11.40 -7.59 -10.19
N SER A 90 -10.15 -7.58 -9.75
CA SER A 90 -9.65 -6.58 -8.80
C SER A 90 -9.63 -5.17 -9.40
N VAL A 91 -9.47 -5.06 -10.71
CA VAL A 91 -9.49 -3.77 -11.42
C VAL A 91 -10.81 -3.04 -11.22
N ASP A 92 -11.93 -3.76 -11.20
CA ASP A 92 -13.26 -3.17 -10.99
C ASP A 92 -13.46 -2.67 -9.55
N LEU A 93 -12.68 -3.21 -8.61
CA LEU A 93 -12.71 -2.80 -7.20
C LEU A 93 -11.82 -1.58 -6.91
N ILE A 94 -10.78 -1.36 -7.71
CA ILE A 94 -9.82 -0.27 -7.50
C ILE A 94 -10.43 1.05 -8.00
N SER A 95 -10.59 2.01 -7.11
CA SER A 95 -11.08 3.36 -7.46
C SER A 95 -9.94 4.36 -7.73
N ASN A 96 -8.79 4.19 -7.07
CA ASN A 96 -7.66 5.10 -7.22
C ASN A 96 -6.34 4.41 -6.88
N ILE A 97 -5.24 4.89 -7.50
CA ILE A 97 -3.87 4.45 -7.22
C ILE A 97 -3.03 5.70 -6.98
N LEU A 98 -2.53 5.86 -5.77
CA LEU A 98 -1.81 7.03 -5.31
C LEU A 98 -0.37 6.70 -4.93
N ILE A 99 0.55 7.51 -5.43
CA ILE A 99 1.96 7.48 -5.02
C ILE A 99 2.26 8.84 -4.39
N ARG A 100 2.68 8.82 -3.14
CA ARG A 100 2.90 10.03 -2.34
C ARG A 100 4.37 10.13 -1.91
N PRO A 101 5.03 11.27 -2.19
CA PRO A 101 6.33 11.53 -1.59
C PRO A 101 6.14 11.91 -0.11
N GLY A 102 6.86 11.25 0.78
CA GLY A 102 6.79 11.57 2.20
C GLY A 102 6.99 10.38 3.12
N ASN A 103 6.85 10.63 4.41
CA ASN A 103 6.90 9.59 5.42
C ASN A 103 5.70 8.66 5.29
N PRO A 104 5.89 7.33 5.24
CA PRO A 104 4.79 6.39 5.02
C PRO A 104 3.65 6.53 6.02
N VAL A 105 3.92 6.70 7.29
CA VAL A 105 2.89 6.82 8.34
C VAL A 105 2.05 8.08 8.13
N GLU A 106 2.71 9.21 7.92
CA GLU A 106 2.03 10.50 7.70
C GLU A 106 1.16 10.46 6.45
N GLU A 107 1.67 9.93 5.35
CA GLU A 107 0.95 9.86 4.08
C GLU A 107 -0.22 8.85 4.15
N ILE A 108 -0.09 7.73 4.85
CA ILE A 108 -1.19 6.78 5.06
C ILE A 108 -2.34 7.45 5.81
N LEU A 109 -2.03 8.13 6.92
CA LEU A 109 -3.06 8.82 7.72
C LEU A 109 -3.75 9.91 6.93
N LYS A 110 -2.97 10.70 6.20
CA LYS A 110 -3.46 11.80 5.36
C LYS A 110 -4.36 11.30 4.22
N VAL A 111 -3.91 10.29 3.46
CA VAL A 111 -4.69 9.73 2.35
C VAL A 111 -5.97 9.04 2.86
N ALA A 112 -5.91 8.37 4.01
CA ALA A 112 -7.10 7.78 4.63
C ALA A 112 -8.20 8.82 4.88
N ASP A 113 -7.82 10.03 5.27
CA ASP A 113 -8.75 11.13 5.51
C ASP A 113 -9.15 11.84 4.22
N GLU A 114 -8.19 12.17 3.34
CA GLU A 114 -8.46 12.85 2.05
C GLU A 114 -9.40 12.05 1.15
N GLU A 115 -9.26 10.73 1.15
CA GLU A 115 -10.06 9.82 0.33
C GLU A 115 -11.33 9.33 1.04
N ASP A 116 -11.61 9.79 2.26
CA ASP A 116 -12.73 9.32 3.08
C ASP A 116 -12.79 7.79 3.21
N CYS A 117 -11.64 7.16 3.46
CA CYS A 117 -11.59 5.71 3.64
C CYS A 117 -12.18 5.31 4.99
N ASP A 118 -12.94 4.22 5.01
CA ASP A 118 -13.60 3.68 6.22
C ASP A 118 -12.67 2.77 7.02
N VAL A 119 -11.69 2.17 6.36
CA VAL A 119 -10.76 1.20 6.94
C VAL A 119 -9.41 1.25 6.24
N ILE A 120 -8.36 0.93 6.98
CA ILE A 120 -6.99 0.82 6.47
C ILE A 120 -6.57 -0.64 6.51
N VAL A 121 -6.00 -1.16 5.42
CA VAL A 121 -5.44 -2.52 5.31
C VAL A 121 -3.93 -2.43 5.08
N LEU A 122 -3.16 -3.10 5.92
CA LEU A 122 -1.70 -3.12 5.91
C LEU A 122 -1.17 -4.55 6.06
N GLY A 123 0.00 -4.82 5.50
CA GLY A 123 0.80 -5.96 5.93
C GLY A 123 1.39 -5.71 7.32
N SER A 124 1.63 -6.77 8.10
CA SER A 124 2.20 -6.65 9.45
C SER A 124 3.67 -6.20 9.43
N HIS A 125 4.40 -6.53 8.35
CA HIS A 125 5.80 -6.18 8.14
C HIS A 125 6.01 -5.70 6.71
N GLY A 126 7.06 -4.87 6.52
CA GLY A 126 7.48 -4.38 5.22
C GLY A 126 8.83 -4.97 4.78
N LYS A 127 9.47 -4.24 3.88
CA LYS A 127 10.86 -4.50 3.48
C LYS A 127 11.78 -4.30 4.69
N GLY A 128 12.54 -5.33 5.08
CA GLY A 128 13.44 -5.26 6.24
C GLY A 128 12.90 -5.99 7.48
N PHE A 129 12.13 -7.04 7.25
CA PHE A 129 11.65 -7.95 8.28
C PHE A 129 12.78 -8.40 9.21
N LEU A 130 12.60 -8.12 10.50
CA LEU A 130 13.40 -8.68 11.57
C LEU A 130 12.55 -9.75 12.28
N GLU A 131 12.97 -11.00 12.21
CA GLU A 131 12.26 -12.20 12.72
C GLU A 131 11.72 -12.11 14.14
N LYS A 132 12.15 -11.11 14.91
CA LYS A 132 11.80 -10.95 16.32
C LYS A 132 10.70 -9.93 16.61
N THR A 133 10.21 -9.22 15.60
CA THR A 133 9.22 -8.15 15.80
C THR A 133 7.86 -8.62 15.29
N PHE A 134 6.90 -8.69 16.18
CA PHE A 134 5.53 -9.14 15.86
C PHE A 134 4.80 -8.16 14.93
N LEU A 135 5.19 -6.89 14.93
CA LEU A 135 4.57 -5.84 14.14
C LEU A 135 5.62 -4.84 13.64
N GLY A 136 5.57 -4.50 12.35
CA GLY A 136 6.47 -3.53 11.72
C GLY A 136 6.26 -2.10 12.22
N SER A 137 7.26 -1.24 12.01
CA SER A 137 7.26 0.15 12.50
C SER A 137 6.11 0.99 11.91
N VAL A 138 5.84 0.85 10.61
CA VAL A 138 4.75 1.57 9.93
C VAL A 138 3.40 1.09 10.46
N SER A 139 3.18 -0.22 10.50
CA SER A 139 1.91 -0.80 10.97
C SER A 139 1.61 -0.45 12.42
N SER A 140 2.62 -0.51 13.31
CA SER A 140 2.48 -0.10 14.71
C SER A 140 2.13 1.37 14.83
N SER A 141 2.83 2.24 14.10
CA SER A 141 2.61 3.68 14.19
C SER A 141 1.27 4.11 13.62
N VAL A 142 0.83 3.51 12.53
CA VAL A 142 -0.51 3.74 11.97
C VAL A 142 -1.58 3.31 12.97
N LEU A 143 -1.46 2.11 13.54
CA LEU A 143 -2.42 1.57 14.50
C LEU A 143 -2.56 2.47 15.74
N LEU A 144 -1.47 3.03 16.25
CA LEU A 144 -1.47 3.90 17.43
C LEU A 144 -2.01 5.31 17.15
N ARG A 145 -1.95 5.80 15.91
CA ARG A 145 -2.24 7.20 15.56
C ARG A 145 -3.56 7.40 14.83
N THR A 146 -4.07 6.37 14.16
CA THR A 146 -5.33 6.48 13.42
C THR A 146 -6.55 6.41 14.33
N ARG A 147 -7.64 7.02 13.88
CA ARG A 147 -8.99 6.83 14.45
C ARG A 147 -9.86 5.89 13.61
N LYS A 148 -9.32 5.41 12.50
CA LYS A 148 -10.03 4.47 11.61
C LYS A 148 -9.70 3.03 11.98
N PRO A 149 -10.61 2.08 11.76
CA PRO A 149 -10.28 0.65 11.87
C PRO A 149 -9.07 0.29 11.01
N VAL A 150 -8.22 -0.60 11.52
CA VAL A 150 -7.04 -1.09 10.80
C VAL A 150 -7.04 -2.61 10.78
N PHE A 151 -6.90 -3.19 9.59
CA PHE A 151 -6.63 -4.60 9.41
C PHE A 151 -5.14 -4.78 9.13
N VAL A 152 -4.45 -5.40 10.06
CA VAL A 152 -3.03 -5.74 9.93
C VAL A 152 -2.93 -7.22 9.60
N ILE A 153 -2.44 -7.54 8.42
CA ILE A 153 -2.41 -8.90 7.88
C ILE A 153 -1.00 -9.48 8.02
N PRO A 154 -0.80 -10.51 8.86
CA PRO A 154 0.46 -11.21 8.96
C PRO A 154 0.64 -12.19 7.80
N LEU A 155 1.90 -12.48 7.41
CA LEU A 155 2.20 -13.64 6.61
C LEU A 155 1.98 -14.91 7.44
N PRO A 156 1.31 -15.94 6.91
CA PRO A 156 1.00 -17.15 7.66
C PRO A 156 2.23 -17.94 8.08
N SER A 157 3.29 -17.97 7.25
CA SER A 157 4.60 -18.57 7.52
C SER A 157 5.63 -18.03 6.54
N GLU A 158 6.93 -18.19 6.85
CA GLU A 158 8.02 -17.84 5.92
C GLU A 158 7.99 -18.68 4.65
N ASP A 159 7.52 -19.94 4.76
CA ASP A 159 7.36 -20.89 3.65
C ASP A 159 6.06 -20.66 2.86
N THR A 160 5.26 -19.66 3.21
CA THR A 160 4.11 -19.32 2.39
C THR A 160 4.63 -18.81 1.07
N THR A 161 4.75 -19.73 0.10
CA THR A 161 4.98 -19.41 -1.31
C THR A 161 3.75 -18.72 -1.84
N VAL A 162 3.61 -17.47 -1.44
CA VAL A 162 2.78 -16.55 -2.19
C VAL A 162 3.62 -16.25 -3.42
N ASP A 163 3.41 -17.00 -4.52
CA ASP A 163 4.05 -16.76 -5.82
C ASP A 163 3.56 -15.42 -6.38
N LEU A 164 3.84 -14.37 -5.64
CA LEU A 164 3.46 -12.99 -5.91
C LEU A 164 4.65 -12.14 -6.36
N VAL A 165 5.81 -12.77 -6.49
CA VAL A 165 7.03 -12.06 -6.92
C VAL A 165 7.61 -12.77 -8.12
#